data_f8422752c023ce4e0a45aad92883aa0b
#
_entry.id   f8422752c023ce4e0a45aad92883aa0b
#
_cell.length_a   1.000
_cell.length_b   1.000
_cell.length_c   1.000
_cell.angle_alpha   90.00
_cell.angle_beta   90.00
_cell.angle_gamma   90.00
#
_symmetry.space_group_name_H-M   'P 1'
#
loop_
_entity.id
_entity.type
_entity.pdbx_description
1 polymer ?
#
loop_
_entity_poly.entity_id
_entity_poly.type
_entity_poly.pdbx_seq_one_letter_code
_entity_poly.pdbx_strand_id
1 'polypeptide(L)'
;MEVVERLDRTLVKHGAIIDLYDDTVKTQAGNVVHYDFIGHKGAAAVIPVRDDGKILMVRQYRNAVDRFTLEIPAGGKDGAEELPYNCAKRELEEETGYKTDKLEHLIDIYTTVAFCNEKISIYVAEHLIPSKQHLDEDEFIDVE
;
A
#
# COMPACT_ATOMS: atom_id res chain seq x y z
N MET A 1 -1.43 -1.35 30.45
CA MET A 1 -2.19 -0.42 29.57
C MET A 1 -3.44 -1.18 29.14
N GLU A 2 -4.62 -0.67 29.44
CA GLU A 2 -5.88 -1.30 29.04
C GLU A 2 -6.23 -0.87 27.63
N VAL A 3 -6.80 -1.77 26.83
CA VAL A 3 -7.29 -1.48 25.48
C VAL A 3 -8.69 -0.87 25.55
N VAL A 4 -9.01 -0.02 24.58
CA VAL A 4 -10.39 0.46 24.39
C VAL A 4 -11.26 -0.68 23.86
N GLU A 5 -12.54 -0.70 24.22
CA GLU A 5 -13.51 -1.67 23.74
C GLU A 5 -14.27 -1.11 22.55
N ARG A 6 -14.13 -1.70 21.36
CA ARG A 6 -14.99 -1.35 20.23
C ARG A 6 -16.32 -2.04 20.37
N LEU A 7 -17.37 -1.25 20.56
CA LEU A 7 -18.74 -1.72 20.75
C LEU A 7 -19.42 -2.03 19.41
N ASP A 8 -19.15 -1.19 18.38
CA ASP A 8 -19.71 -1.35 17.04
C ASP A 8 -18.79 -0.75 15.99
N ARG A 9 -18.95 -1.18 14.74
CA ARG A 9 -18.34 -0.61 13.53
C ARG A 9 -19.38 -0.51 12.43
N THR A 10 -19.79 0.69 12.08
CA THR A 10 -20.77 0.96 11.04
C THR A 10 -20.10 1.46 9.77
N LEU A 11 -20.35 0.83 8.61
CA LEU A 11 -19.89 1.32 7.30
C LEU A 11 -20.64 2.62 6.97
N VAL A 12 -19.90 3.72 6.82
CA VAL A 12 -20.43 5.03 6.42
C VAL A 12 -20.41 5.19 4.91
N LYS A 13 -19.30 4.77 4.28
CA LYS A 13 -19.14 4.90 2.82
C LYS A 13 -18.23 3.81 2.29
N HIS A 14 -18.67 3.13 1.23
CA HIS A 14 -17.84 2.29 0.40
C HIS A 14 -17.19 3.14 -0.71
N GLY A 15 -15.86 3.13 -0.79
CA GLY A 15 -15.08 3.84 -1.80
C GLY A 15 -14.48 2.90 -2.84
N ALA A 16 -13.76 3.44 -3.80
CA ALA A 16 -13.06 2.65 -4.82
C ALA A 16 -11.91 1.82 -4.22
N ILE A 17 -11.11 2.42 -3.34
CA ILE A 17 -9.92 1.81 -2.73
C ILE A 17 -9.99 1.73 -1.22
N ILE A 18 -10.82 2.53 -0.57
CA ILE A 18 -10.96 2.60 0.88
C ILE A 18 -12.43 2.55 1.28
N ASP A 19 -12.67 2.04 2.49
CA ASP A 19 -13.97 2.10 3.15
C ASP A 19 -13.89 3.00 4.37
N LEU A 20 -14.88 3.89 4.54
CA LEU A 20 -14.99 4.72 5.73
C LEU A 20 -16.00 4.11 6.71
N TYR A 21 -15.58 3.97 7.94
CA TYR A 21 -16.40 3.46 9.04
C TYR A 21 -16.47 4.46 10.20
N ASP A 22 -17.57 4.39 10.93
CA ASP A 22 -17.75 4.97 12.27
C ASP A 22 -17.61 3.84 13.31
N ASP A 23 -16.60 3.92 14.15
CA ASP A 23 -16.38 3.01 15.26
C ASP A 23 -16.93 3.61 16.55
N THR A 24 -17.94 2.99 17.14
CA THR A 24 -18.40 3.30 18.50
C THR A 24 -17.50 2.58 19.51
N VAL A 25 -16.81 3.36 20.35
CA VAL A 25 -15.77 2.87 21.24
C VAL A 25 -16.04 3.29 22.66
N LYS A 26 -15.89 2.36 23.62
CA LYS A 26 -15.88 2.65 25.05
C LYS A 26 -14.47 2.85 25.55
N THR A 27 -14.20 4.02 26.11
CA THR A 27 -12.89 4.35 26.68
C THR A 27 -12.70 3.72 28.06
N GLN A 28 -11.47 3.73 28.56
CA GLN A 28 -11.14 3.27 29.90
C GLN A 28 -11.88 4.06 31.01
N ALA A 29 -12.21 5.31 30.75
CA ALA A 29 -13.00 6.16 31.66
C ALA A 29 -14.51 5.83 31.63
N GLY A 30 -14.93 4.88 30.80
CA GLY A 30 -16.33 4.48 30.62
C GLY A 30 -17.14 5.35 29.67
N ASN A 31 -16.52 6.36 29.04
CA ASN A 31 -17.19 7.21 28.04
C ASN A 31 -17.35 6.45 26.73
N VAL A 32 -18.47 6.65 26.04
CA VAL A 32 -18.72 6.18 24.69
C VAL A 32 -18.41 7.32 23.71
N VAL A 33 -17.52 7.06 22.76
CA VAL A 33 -17.04 8.03 21.78
C VAL A 33 -17.07 7.41 20.38
N HIS A 34 -16.99 8.26 19.33
CA HIS A 34 -16.96 7.84 17.94
C HIS A 34 -15.57 8.11 17.36
N TYR A 35 -15.03 7.14 16.62
CA TYR A 35 -13.77 7.26 15.89
C TYR A 35 -13.98 6.99 14.41
N ASP A 36 -13.40 7.83 13.56
CA ASP A 36 -13.28 7.52 12.14
C ASP A 36 -12.29 6.38 11.95
N PHE A 37 -12.66 5.39 11.12
CA PHE A 37 -11.76 4.33 10.70
C PHE A 37 -11.80 4.17 9.18
N ILE A 38 -10.62 4.15 8.57
CA ILE A 38 -10.44 3.85 7.15
C ILE A 38 -9.96 2.41 7.02
N GLY A 39 -10.80 1.60 6.37
CA GLY A 39 -10.47 0.23 6.00
C GLY A 39 -9.75 0.17 4.65
N HIS A 40 -8.58 -0.47 4.62
CA HIS A 40 -7.76 -0.70 3.43
C HIS A 40 -7.35 -2.17 3.33
N LYS A 41 -7.24 -2.69 2.10
CA LYS A 41 -6.88 -4.11 1.84
C LYS A 41 -5.41 -4.42 2.13
N GLY A 42 -4.58 -3.39 2.25
CA GLY A 42 -3.12 -3.48 2.30
C GLY A 42 -2.49 -3.32 0.92
N ALA A 43 -1.19 -3.14 0.91
CA ALA A 43 -0.39 -2.90 -0.27
C ALA A 43 0.98 -3.57 -0.15
N ALA A 44 1.71 -3.62 -1.25
CA ALA A 44 3.11 -3.96 -1.26
C ALA A 44 3.91 -2.93 -2.06
N ALA A 45 5.17 -2.73 -1.67
CA ALA A 45 6.11 -1.85 -2.35
C ALA A 45 7.43 -2.59 -2.58
N VAL A 46 8.16 -2.19 -3.60
CA VAL A 46 9.43 -2.81 -3.95
C VAL A 46 10.52 -1.74 -4.06
N ILE A 47 11.69 -2.04 -3.53
CA ILE A 47 12.93 -1.30 -3.75
C ILE A 47 13.73 -2.07 -4.81
N PRO A 48 13.60 -1.74 -6.12
CA PRO A 48 14.30 -2.46 -7.17
C PRO A 48 15.73 -1.92 -7.29
N VAL A 49 16.70 -2.76 -6.94
CA VAL A 49 18.12 -2.41 -6.98
C VAL A 49 18.75 -2.93 -8.26
N ARG A 50 19.28 -2.02 -9.07
CA ARG A 50 20.00 -2.32 -10.30
C ARG A 50 21.42 -2.80 -10.04
N ASP A 51 22.03 -3.43 -11.01
CA ASP A 51 23.41 -3.92 -10.93
C ASP A 51 24.46 -2.80 -10.68
N ASP A 52 24.12 -1.56 -11.05
CA ASP A 52 24.95 -0.38 -10.78
C ASP A 52 24.73 0.23 -9.38
N GLY A 53 23.90 -0.41 -8.55
CA GLY A 53 23.57 0.01 -7.18
C GLY A 53 22.55 1.13 -7.09
N LYS A 54 21.97 1.59 -8.21
CA LYS A 54 20.88 2.58 -8.21
C LYS A 54 19.55 1.89 -7.99
N ILE A 55 18.60 2.66 -7.46
CA ILE A 55 17.22 2.24 -7.25
C ILE A 55 16.38 2.73 -8.43
N LEU A 56 15.57 1.84 -9.00
CA LEU A 56 14.54 2.20 -9.97
C LEU A 56 13.38 2.86 -9.24
N MET A 57 12.98 4.02 -9.73
CA MET A 57 11.86 4.78 -9.18
C MET A 57 10.78 4.95 -10.24
N VAL A 58 9.59 5.30 -9.79
CA VAL A 58 8.46 5.64 -10.66
C VAL A 58 7.99 7.06 -10.38
N ARG A 59 7.67 7.79 -11.44
CA ARG A 59 7.11 9.14 -11.37
C ARG A 59 5.66 9.09 -11.79
N GLN A 60 4.75 9.54 -10.93
CA GLN A 60 3.34 9.61 -11.24
C GLN A 60 2.67 10.84 -10.62
N TYR A 61 1.55 11.26 -11.19
CA TYR A 61 0.74 12.32 -10.62
C TYR A 61 -0.16 11.78 -9.50
N ARG A 62 -0.06 12.37 -8.32
CA ARG A 62 -0.91 12.02 -7.17
C ARG A 62 -1.96 13.10 -6.92
N ASN A 63 -3.20 12.83 -7.29
CA ASN A 63 -4.33 13.73 -7.12
C ASN A 63 -4.50 14.19 -5.66
N ALA A 64 -4.22 13.33 -4.70
CA ALA A 64 -4.36 13.66 -3.27
C ALA A 64 -3.44 14.79 -2.80
N VAL A 65 -2.31 15.01 -3.49
CA VAL A 65 -1.34 16.06 -3.16
C VAL A 65 -1.14 17.06 -4.31
N ASP A 66 -1.91 16.91 -5.39
CA ASP A 66 -1.96 17.79 -6.58
C ASP A 66 -0.57 18.04 -7.19
N ARG A 67 0.23 16.98 -7.32
CA ARG A 67 1.58 17.06 -7.90
C ARG A 67 2.12 15.70 -8.34
N PHE A 68 3.19 15.76 -9.17
CA PHE A 68 4.02 14.58 -9.43
C PHE A 68 4.85 14.22 -8.19
N THR A 69 4.94 12.94 -7.92
CA THR A 69 5.77 12.34 -6.88
C THR A 69 6.75 11.36 -7.49
N LEU A 70 7.89 11.18 -6.85
CA LEU A 70 8.87 10.16 -7.17
C LEU A 70 8.83 9.10 -6.06
N GLU A 71 8.49 7.89 -6.44
CA GLU A 71 8.14 6.82 -5.51
C GLU A 71 8.89 5.53 -5.86
N ILE A 72 9.00 4.61 -4.91
CA ILE A 72 9.30 3.22 -5.24
C ILE A 72 8.03 2.57 -5.81
N PRO A 73 8.12 1.61 -6.75
CA PRO A 73 6.97 0.87 -7.26
C PRO A 73 6.13 0.29 -6.13
N ALA A 74 4.82 0.55 -6.17
CA ALA A 74 3.92 0.12 -5.10
C ALA A 74 2.46 0.14 -5.54
N GLY A 75 1.71 -0.87 -5.13
CA GLY A 75 0.27 -0.89 -5.36
C GLY A 75 -0.51 -1.72 -4.36
N GLY A 76 -1.82 -1.60 -4.46
CA GLY A 76 -2.76 -2.29 -3.60
C GLY A 76 -2.85 -3.78 -3.91
N LYS A 77 -3.23 -4.56 -2.91
CA LYS A 77 -3.57 -5.97 -3.12
C LYS A 77 -4.84 -6.08 -3.98
N ASP A 78 -4.88 -7.01 -4.92
CA ASP A 78 -6.04 -7.30 -5.77
C ASP A 78 -7.22 -7.91 -5.00
N GLY A 79 -6.98 -8.33 -3.78
CA GLY A 79 -7.99 -8.86 -2.88
C GLY A 79 -7.41 -9.15 -1.52
N ALA A 80 -8.27 -9.46 -0.54
CA ALA A 80 -7.83 -9.76 0.83
C ALA A 80 -6.88 -10.97 0.88
N GLU A 81 -7.06 -11.93 -0.03
CA GLU A 81 -6.31 -13.19 -0.07
C GLU A 81 -4.99 -13.10 -0.83
N GLU A 82 -4.75 -12.01 -1.59
CA GLU A 82 -3.46 -11.86 -2.26
C GLU A 82 -2.34 -11.74 -1.22
N LEU A 83 -1.31 -12.58 -1.35
CA LEU A 83 -0.14 -12.50 -0.49
C LEU A 83 0.69 -11.25 -0.85
N PRO A 84 1.21 -10.49 0.13
CA PRO A 84 2.04 -9.30 -0.15
C PRO A 84 3.23 -9.58 -1.07
N TYR A 85 3.82 -10.77 -0.99
CA TYR A 85 4.89 -11.21 -1.89
C TYR A 85 4.46 -11.25 -3.35
N ASN A 86 3.26 -11.75 -3.64
CA ASN A 86 2.72 -11.84 -5.00
C ASN A 86 2.34 -10.45 -5.52
N CYS A 87 1.72 -9.63 -4.67
CA CYS A 87 1.43 -8.23 -4.95
C CYS A 87 2.72 -7.48 -5.32
N ALA A 88 3.78 -7.58 -4.52
CA ALA A 88 5.06 -6.95 -4.79
C ALA A 88 5.68 -7.38 -6.15
N LYS A 89 5.59 -8.66 -6.49
CA LYS A 89 6.08 -9.16 -7.80
C LYS A 89 5.28 -8.61 -8.96
N ARG A 90 3.95 -8.57 -8.81
CA ARG A 90 3.04 -8.05 -9.83
C ARG A 90 3.29 -6.55 -10.05
N GLU A 91 3.30 -5.75 -8.99
CA GLU A 91 3.53 -4.30 -9.06
C GLU A 91 4.89 -3.94 -9.63
N LEU A 92 5.96 -4.67 -9.26
CA LEU A 92 7.27 -4.47 -9.85
C LEU A 92 7.23 -4.60 -11.39
N GLU A 93 6.57 -5.63 -11.90
CA GLU A 93 6.47 -5.84 -13.34
C GLU A 93 5.55 -4.83 -14.01
N GLU A 94 4.36 -4.62 -13.47
CA GLU A 94 3.33 -3.75 -14.02
C GLU A 94 3.83 -2.31 -14.15
N GLU A 95 4.41 -1.75 -13.09
CA GLU A 95 4.83 -0.36 -13.08
C GLU A 95 6.20 -0.11 -13.72
N THR A 96 7.13 -1.07 -13.63
CA THR A 96 8.51 -0.83 -14.10
C THR A 96 8.91 -1.59 -15.36
N GLY A 97 8.20 -2.65 -15.72
CA GLY A 97 8.62 -3.55 -16.79
C GLY A 97 9.82 -4.43 -16.42
N TYR A 98 10.05 -4.66 -15.14
CA TYR A 98 11.09 -5.58 -14.67
C TYR A 98 10.50 -6.67 -13.78
N LYS A 99 11.12 -7.84 -13.84
CA LYS A 99 10.87 -8.98 -12.93
C LYS A 99 12.11 -9.25 -12.08
N THR A 100 11.92 -10.06 -11.04
CA THR A 100 13.03 -10.62 -10.28
C THR A 100 12.73 -12.06 -9.85
N ASP A 101 13.77 -12.85 -9.72
CA ASP A 101 13.77 -14.14 -9.02
C ASP A 101 14.25 -14.00 -7.55
N LYS A 102 14.77 -12.82 -7.18
CA LYS A 102 15.27 -12.50 -5.85
C LYS A 102 14.51 -11.33 -5.24
N LEU A 103 13.44 -11.64 -4.53
CA LEU A 103 12.59 -10.69 -3.81
C LEU A 103 12.61 -11.04 -2.31
N GLU A 104 13.18 -10.15 -1.50
CA GLU A 104 13.34 -10.34 -0.06
C GLU A 104 12.49 -9.34 0.73
N HIS A 105 11.72 -9.82 1.72
CA HIS A 105 10.97 -8.95 2.62
C HIS A 105 11.90 -8.11 3.48
N LEU A 106 11.69 -6.80 3.48
CA LEU A 106 12.47 -5.85 4.26
C LEU A 106 11.74 -5.48 5.57
N ILE A 107 10.52 -4.94 5.45
CA ILE A 107 9.76 -4.41 6.58
C ILE A 107 8.29 -4.25 6.23
N ASP A 108 7.43 -4.36 7.24
CA ASP A 108 6.04 -3.91 7.17
C ASP A 108 5.88 -2.55 7.86
N ILE A 109 5.16 -1.64 7.23
CA ILE A 109 4.84 -0.33 7.80
C ILE A 109 3.32 -0.10 7.83
N TYR A 110 2.86 0.65 8.82
CA TYR A 110 1.53 1.24 8.81
C TYR A 110 1.65 2.71 8.44
N THR A 111 0.87 3.16 7.46
CA THR A 111 0.99 4.51 6.90
C THR A 111 0.38 5.58 7.81
N THR A 112 -0.74 5.25 8.46
CA THR A 112 -1.49 6.22 9.27
C THR A 112 -2.24 5.54 10.42
N VAL A 113 -1.51 5.13 11.46
CA VAL A 113 -2.05 4.34 12.59
C VAL A 113 -3.17 5.03 13.38
N ALA A 114 -3.37 6.33 13.22
CA ALA A 114 -4.38 7.07 13.98
C ALA A 114 -5.81 6.71 13.55
N PHE A 115 -6.05 6.41 12.27
CA PHE A 115 -7.39 6.17 11.72
C PHE A 115 -7.45 5.22 10.53
N CYS A 116 -6.32 4.65 10.10
CA CYS A 116 -6.25 3.74 8.95
C CYS A 116 -5.50 2.46 9.29
N ASN A 117 -5.97 1.33 8.77
CA ASN A 117 -5.27 0.05 8.92
C ASN A 117 -4.39 -0.30 7.72
N GLU A 118 -4.12 0.64 6.83
CA GLU A 118 -3.25 0.37 5.69
C GLU A 118 -1.89 -0.11 6.16
N LYS A 119 -1.54 -1.31 5.74
CA LYS A 119 -0.23 -1.92 5.94
C LYS A 119 0.44 -2.11 4.59
N ILE A 120 1.66 -1.61 4.45
CA ILE A 120 2.48 -1.80 3.27
C ILE A 120 3.64 -2.74 3.62
N SER A 121 3.73 -3.86 2.90
CA SER A 121 4.86 -4.76 2.99
C SER A 121 5.91 -4.35 1.96
N ILE A 122 7.10 -3.96 2.42
CA ILE A 122 8.19 -3.49 1.57
C ILE A 122 9.19 -4.61 1.32
N TYR A 123 9.54 -4.79 0.06
CA TYR A 123 10.49 -5.80 -0.40
C TYR A 123 11.67 -5.15 -1.11
N VAL A 124 12.81 -5.83 -1.12
CA VAL A 124 13.97 -5.50 -1.95
C VAL A 124 14.04 -6.49 -3.10
N ALA A 125 14.15 -5.97 -4.32
CA ALA A 125 14.33 -6.76 -5.53
C ALA A 125 15.75 -6.54 -6.07
N GLU A 126 16.48 -7.61 -6.23
CA GLU A 126 17.77 -7.65 -6.93
C GLU A 126 17.65 -8.52 -8.18
N HIS A 127 18.69 -8.53 -9.04
CA HIS A 127 18.70 -9.28 -10.29
C HIS A 127 17.46 -8.95 -11.17
N LEU A 128 17.34 -7.67 -11.54
CA LEU A 128 16.23 -7.20 -12.33
C LEU A 128 16.31 -7.73 -13.76
N ILE A 129 15.31 -8.47 -14.16
CA ILE A 129 15.17 -9.09 -15.49
C ILE A 129 14.21 -8.23 -16.32
N PRO A 130 14.62 -7.71 -17.49
CA PRO A 130 13.72 -6.94 -18.33
C PRO A 130 12.45 -7.71 -18.72
N SER A 131 11.32 -7.03 -18.65
CA SER A 131 10.00 -7.50 -19.06
C SER A 131 9.26 -6.36 -19.74
N LYS A 132 7.94 -6.32 -19.68
CA LYS A 132 7.11 -5.25 -20.22
C LYS A 132 6.30 -4.60 -19.10
N GLN A 133 6.23 -3.28 -19.14
CA GLN A 133 5.31 -2.51 -18.31
C GLN A 133 3.86 -2.79 -18.75
N HIS A 134 2.96 -2.94 -17.79
CA HIS A 134 1.54 -3.25 -17.99
C HIS A 134 0.70 -2.39 -17.04
N LEU A 135 0.65 -1.09 -17.31
CA LEU A 135 -0.14 -0.15 -16.53
C LEU A 135 -1.64 -0.39 -16.74
N ASP A 136 -2.42 -0.08 -15.74
CA ASP A 136 -3.87 0.01 -15.86
C ASP A 136 -4.25 1.14 -16.84
N GLU A 137 -5.48 1.08 -17.38
CA GLU A 137 -5.94 2.00 -18.45
C GLU A 137 -5.86 3.50 -18.03
N ASP A 138 -6.02 3.75 -16.73
CA ASP A 138 -6.00 5.09 -16.13
C ASP A 138 -4.67 5.43 -15.42
N GLU A 139 -3.64 4.60 -15.56
CA GLU A 139 -2.32 4.82 -14.96
C GLU A 139 -1.35 5.45 -15.94
N PHE A 140 -0.61 6.46 -15.47
CA PHE A 140 0.43 7.17 -16.22
C PHE A 140 1.68 7.26 -15.36
N ILE A 141 2.59 6.31 -15.58
CA ILE A 141 3.80 6.11 -14.78
C ILE A 141 5.02 6.13 -15.68
N ASP A 142 5.99 7.01 -15.35
CA ASP A 142 7.31 7.05 -15.96
C ASP A 142 8.32 6.35 -15.03
N VAL A 143 9.23 5.57 -15.61
CA VAL A 143 10.29 4.85 -14.88
C VAL A 143 11.58 5.67 -14.91
N GLU A 144 12.20 5.90 -13.75
CA GLU A 144 13.42 6.68 -13.56
C GLU A 144 14.55 5.90 -12.86
#